data_44fb52b137b0f4d1602c43742b0cd8b2
#
_entry.id   44fb52b137b0f4d1602c43742b0cd8b2
#
_cell.length_a   1.000
_cell.length_b   1.000
_cell.length_c   1.000
_cell.angle_alpha   90.00
_cell.angle_beta   90.00
_cell.angle_gamma   90.00
#
_symmetry.space_group_name_H-M   'P 1'
#
loop_
_entity.id
_entity.type
_entity.pdbx_description
1 polymer ?
#
loop_
_entity_poly.entity_id
_entity_poly.type
_entity_poly.pdbx_seq_one_letter_code
_entity_poly.pdbx_strand_id
1 'polypeptide(L)'
;MVLDFGARAQDFLKRITTLSADLAAHGRTRALALQKLHRLCQAEVRRLKTRYTLATVKLALSKYRNAIRAVEPDHLVLRPRKMRSGQRFSYLALEPEETRSLNAAYHERIHRDQSNLIPLDPEAFIQTALELLASDRYLQKGMGLMALTGRRPAEIFFSASFSLPKKKLPYPAVIFDGQLKTRQAPGTSFEPYPIPVLADPKKLIQALDRLRSLKSFPSPEAVNTTTGPQLPKYVSAAFGSLELPWKPGHLRSAYGAICCHKFKPKNQTDDIFLAQILGHKLLGPNASLSVGQSYKDFYISKV
;
A
#
# COMPACT_ATOMS: atom_id res chain seq x y z
N MET A 1 -9.32 8.68 16.09
CA MET A 1 -10.68 8.26 15.70
C MET A 1 -10.57 7.51 14.38
N VAL A 2 -10.62 6.18 14.45
CA VAL A 2 -10.64 5.33 13.25
C VAL A 2 -11.98 5.56 12.57
N LEU A 3 -11.95 6.10 11.36
CA LEU A 3 -13.16 6.35 10.57
C LEU A 3 -13.70 5.02 10.07
N ASP A 4 -14.79 4.55 10.64
CA ASP A 4 -15.53 3.41 10.09
C ASP A 4 -16.28 3.84 8.82
N PHE A 5 -15.53 3.93 7.72
CA PHE A 5 -16.12 4.15 6.41
C PHE A 5 -17.02 2.98 5.97
N GLY A 6 -16.88 1.79 6.58
CA GLY A 6 -17.67 0.61 6.25
C GLY A 6 -19.12 0.77 6.66
N ALA A 7 -19.41 1.10 7.93
CA ALA A 7 -20.76 1.31 8.42
C ALA A 7 -21.46 2.47 7.70
N ARG A 8 -20.71 3.56 7.43
CA ARG A 8 -21.27 4.71 6.69
C ARG A 8 -21.52 4.41 5.22
N ALA A 9 -20.64 3.62 4.59
CA ALA A 9 -20.88 3.18 3.22
C ALA A 9 -22.13 2.28 3.14
N GLN A 10 -22.37 1.44 4.13
CA GLN A 10 -23.57 0.62 4.23
C GLN A 10 -24.83 1.45 4.43
N ASP A 11 -24.82 2.47 5.32
CA ASP A 11 -25.97 3.38 5.49
C ASP A 11 -26.27 4.14 4.19
N PHE A 12 -25.23 4.68 3.55
CA PHE A 12 -25.38 5.34 2.26
C PHE A 12 -25.90 4.39 1.18
N LEU A 13 -25.46 3.13 1.20
CA LEU A 13 -25.95 2.08 0.30
C LEU A 13 -27.44 1.83 0.50
N LYS A 14 -27.94 1.68 1.74
CA LYS A 14 -29.38 1.53 2.04
C LYS A 14 -30.20 2.66 1.42
N ARG A 15 -29.73 3.89 1.55
CA ARG A 15 -30.39 5.08 0.97
C ARG A 15 -30.42 5.10 -0.55
N ILE A 16 -29.39 4.54 -1.20
CA ILE A 16 -29.32 4.41 -2.66
C ILE A 16 -30.23 3.28 -3.14
N THR A 17 -30.22 2.14 -2.47
CA THR A 17 -31.02 0.96 -2.89
C THR A 17 -32.52 1.22 -2.77
N THR A 18 -33.00 2.06 -1.84
CA THR A 18 -34.43 2.47 -1.81
C THR A 18 -34.85 3.24 -3.06
N LEU A 19 -33.94 3.81 -3.82
CA LEU A 19 -34.23 4.47 -5.10
C LEU A 19 -34.17 3.51 -6.31
N SER A 20 -33.75 2.27 -6.14
CA SER A 20 -33.48 1.33 -7.25
C SER A 20 -34.74 1.02 -8.06
N ALA A 21 -35.89 0.84 -7.41
CA ALA A 21 -37.17 0.61 -8.08
C ALA A 21 -37.56 1.79 -8.98
N ASP A 22 -37.44 3.02 -8.48
CA ASP A 22 -37.72 4.25 -9.23
C ASP A 22 -36.72 4.46 -10.38
N LEU A 23 -35.47 4.01 -10.22
CA LEU A 23 -34.43 4.08 -11.25
C LEU A 23 -34.69 3.09 -12.39
N ALA A 24 -35.34 1.96 -12.12
CA ALA A 24 -35.76 0.98 -13.13
C ALA A 24 -37.01 1.46 -13.93
N ALA A 25 -37.77 2.40 -13.41
CA ALA A 25 -38.94 2.96 -14.07
C ALA A 25 -38.58 3.82 -15.30
N HIS A 26 -39.56 4.19 -16.09
CA HIS A 26 -39.41 4.98 -17.31
C HIS A 26 -39.99 6.40 -17.14
N GLY A 27 -39.63 7.31 -18.06
CA GLY A 27 -40.22 8.63 -18.14
C GLY A 27 -39.93 9.53 -16.94
N ARG A 28 -40.95 10.24 -16.45
CA ARG A 28 -40.85 11.27 -15.39
C ARG A 28 -40.38 10.67 -14.06
N THR A 29 -40.81 9.48 -13.67
CA THR A 29 -40.41 8.80 -12.43
C THR A 29 -38.91 8.57 -12.41
N ARG A 30 -38.35 8.03 -13.49
CA ARG A 30 -36.91 7.83 -13.62
C ARG A 30 -36.11 9.13 -13.57
N ALA A 31 -36.63 10.19 -14.23
CA ALA A 31 -35.95 11.50 -14.22
C ALA A 31 -35.87 12.07 -12.81
N LEU A 32 -36.95 11.99 -12.05
CA LEU A 32 -37.00 12.42 -10.63
C LEU A 32 -36.07 11.58 -9.74
N ALA A 33 -36.03 10.26 -9.93
CA ALA A 33 -35.16 9.37 -9.19
C ALA A 33 -33.69 9.68 -9.47
N LEU A 34 -33.31 9.93 -10.73
CA LEU A 34 -31.96 10.36 -11.11
C LEU A 34 -31.57 11.70 -10.46
N GLN A 35 -32.48 12.65 -10.37
CA GLN A 35 -32.25 13.93 -9.71
C GLN A 35 -32.06 13.76 -8.20
N LYS A 36 -32.87 12.94 -7.56
CA LYS A 36 -32.75 12.58 -6.13
C LYS A 36 -31.40 11.91 -5.86
N LEU A 37 -31.03 10.92 -6.68
CA LEU A 37 -29.73 10.23 -6.60
C LEU A 37 -28.56 11.20 -6.72
N HIS A 38 -28.60 12.09 -7.69
CA HIS A 38 -27.58 13.11 -7.87
C HIS A 38 -27.43 14.01 -6.63
N ARG A 39 -28.53 14.53 -6.11
CA ARG A 39 -28.55 15.35 -4.89
C ARG A 39 -28.00 14.61 -3.68
N LEU A 40 -28.37 13.34 -3.50
CA LEU A 40 -27.89 12.49 -2.41
C LEU A 40 -26.38 12.31 -2.48
N CYS A 41 -25.84 11.94 -3.65
CA CYS A 41 -24.41 11.76 -3.85
C CYS A 41 -23.63 13.07 -3.65
N GLN A 42 -24.12 14.17 -4.19
CA GLN A 42 -23.47 15.49 -4.01
C GLN A 42 -23.47 15.94 -2.53
N ALA A 43 -24.56 15.71 -1.82
CA ALA A 43 -24.65 16.05 -0.40
C ALA A 43 -23.61 15.25 0.41
N GLU A 44 -23.46 13.96 0.11
CA GLU A 44 -22.46 13.12 0.79
C GLU A 44 -21.02 13.52 0.45
N VAL A 45 -20.73 13.81 -0.81
CA VAL A 45 -19.40 14.31 -1.23
C VAL A 45 -19.08 15.63 -0.52
N ARG A 46 -20.03 16.59 -0.49
CA ARG A 46 -19.84 17.86 0.24
C ARG A 46 -19.58 17.61 1.73
N ARG A 47 -20.39 16.77 2.37
CA ARG A 47 -20.21 16.42 3.79
C ARG A 47 -18.82 15.84 4.07
N LEU A 48 -18.30 14.99 3.19
CA LEU A 48 -16.95 14.46 3.33
C LEU A 48 -15.90 15.56 3.18
N LYS A 49 -16.05 16.45 2.21
CA LYS A 49 -15.12 17.57 1.96
C LYS A 49 -15.03 18.56 3.12
N THR A 50 -16.13 18.78 3.86
CA THR A 50 -16.10 19.66 5.05
C THR A 50 -15.34 19.07 6.24
N ARG A 51 -15.12 17.75 6.26
CA ARG A 51 -14.53 17.05 7.41
C ARG A 51 -13.15 16.47 7.16
N TYR A 52 -12.78 16.27 5.90
CA TYR A 52 -11.57 15.52 5.53
C TYR A 52 -10.81 16.16 4.39
N THR A 53 -9.51 15.86 4.31
CA THR A 53 -8.69 16.24 3.16
C THR A 53 -9.18 15.55 1.88
N LEU A 54 -8.94 16.16 0.73
CA LEU A 54 -9.33 15.61 -0.58
C LEU A 54 -8.80 14.18 -0.82
N ALA A 55 -7.58 13.87 -0.32
CA ALA A 55 -7.04 12.53 -0.41
C ALA A 55 -7.87 11.51 0.39
N THR A 56 -8.30 11.88 1.61
CA THR A 56 -9.17 11.04 2.44
C THR A 56 -10.56 10.91 1.82
N VAL A 57 -11.10 11.99 1.25
CA VAL A 57 -12.39 11.96 0.50
C VAL A 57 -12.29 11.00 -0.67
N LYS A 58 -11.24 11.07 -1.50
CA LYS A 58 -11.01 10.14 -2.62
C LYS A 58 -11.03 8.68 -2.17
N LEU A 59 -10.39 8.38 -1.04
CA LEU A 59 -10.39 7.03 -0.44
C LEU A 59 -11.79 6.61 0.04
N ALA A 60 -12.52 7.49 0.73
CA ALA A 60 -13.88 7.23 1.19
C ALA A 60 -14.83 6.94 0.03
N LEU A 61 -14.79 7.78 -1.02
CA LEU A 61 -15.61 7.58 -2.22
C LEU A 61 -15.27 6.27 -2.94
N SER A 62 -14.00 5.84 -2.92
CA SER A 62 -13.62 4.53 -3.45
C SER A 62 -14.23 3.38 -2.64
N LYS A 63 -14.23 3.47 -1.30
CA LYS A 63 -14.87 2.48 -0.43
C LYS A 63 -16.40 2.43 -0.65
N TYR A 64 -17.05 3.58 -0.82
CA TYR A 64 -18.46 3.64 -1.15
C TYR A 64 -18.78 2.93 -2.47
N ARG A 65 -18.01 3.23 -3.52
CA ARG A 65 -18.17 2.53 -4.81
C ARG A 65 -17.95 1.03 -4.71
N ASN A 66 -16.99 0.59 -3.90
CA ASN A 66 -16.73 -0.84 -3.69
C ASN A 66 -17.89 -1.52 -2.92
N ALA A 67 -18.44 -0.87 -1.89
CA ALA A 67 -19.59 -1.38 -1.17
C ALA A 67 -20.84 -1.49 -2.07
N ILE A 68 -21.09 -0.48 -2.92
CA ILE A 68 -22.18 -0.52 -3.90
C ILE A 68 -21.97 -1.67 -4.89
N ARG A 69 -20.74 -1.80 -5.43
CA ARG A 69 -20.41 -2.86 -6.42
C ARG A 69 -20.59 -4.27 -5.83
N ALA A 70 -20.33 -4.45 -4.54
CA ALA A 70 -20.49 -5.74 -3.88
C ALA A 70 -21.97 -6.18 -3.79
N VAL A 71 -22.93 -5.23 -3.78
CA VAL A 71 -24.36 -5.52 -3.69
C VAL A 71 -25.03 -5.44 -5.07
N GLU A 72 -24.69 -4.45 -5.87
CA GLU A 72 -25.27 -4.19 -7.19
C GLU A 72 -24.17 -3.74 -8.18
N PRO A 73 -23.47 -4.69 -8.85
CA PRO A 73 -22.33 -4.39 -9.71
C PRO A 73 -22.62 -3.39 -10.84
N ASP A 74 -23.84 -3.40 -11.33
CA ASP A 74 -24.30 -2.55 -12.44
C ASP A 74 -25.04 -1.28 -12.04
N HIS A 75 -25.03 -0.94 -10.73
CA HIS A 75 -25.72 0.23 -10.24
C HIS A 75 -25.31 1.52 -10.95
N LEU A 76 -26.26 2.39 -11.28
CA LEU A 76 -26.05 3.63 -12.06
C LEU A 76 -25.00 4.57 -11.47
N VAL A 77 -24.83 4.59 -10.14
CA VAL A 77 -23.80 5.37 -9.44
C VAL A 77 -22.38 5.01 -9.88
N LEU A 78 -22.17 3.76 -10.29
CA LEU A 78 -20.85 3.25 -10.70
C LEU A 78 -20.52 3.59 -12.17
N ARG A 79 -21.53 3.94 -12.96
CA ARG A 79 -21.36 4.22 -14.39
C ARG A 79 -20.96 5.66 -14.62
N PRO A 80 -19.84 5.93 -15.31
CA PRO A 80 -19.49 7.30 -15.69
C PRO A 80 -20.52 7.80 -16.72
N ARG A 81 -21.06 8.99 -16.48
CA ARG A 81 -21.99 9.66 -17.41
C ARG A 81 -21.24 10.72 -18.20
N LYS A 82 -21.57 10.84 -19.48
CA LYS A 82 -21.11 11.92 -20.33
C LYS A 82 -22.08 13.11 -20.19
N MET A 83 -21.59 14.26 -19.80
CA MET A 83 -22.36 15.50 -19.78
C MET A 83 -22.57 16.03 -21.21
N ARG A 84 -23.51 16.97 -21.39
CA ARG A 84 -23.68 17.67 -22.69
C ARG A 84 -22.40 18.41 -23.14
N SER A 85 -21.57 18.84 -22.18
CA SER A 85 -20.24 19.44 -22.40
C SER A 85 -19.17 18.46 -22.87
N GLY A 86 -19.49 17.15 -23.04
CA GLY A 86 -18.50 16.11 -23.34
C GLY A 86 -17.72 15.59 -22.15
N GLN A 87 -17.75 16.25 -21.01
CA GLN A 87 -17.10 15.79 -19.78
C GLN A 87 -17.75 14.55 -19.22
N ARG A 88 -16.92 13.63 -18.66
CA ARG A 88 -17.41 12.47 -17.90
C ARG A 88 -17.66 12.85 -16.46
N PHE A 89 -18.85 12.54 -15.98
CA PHE A 89 -19.27 12.76 -14.61
C PHE A 89 -19.46 11.41 -13.90
N SER A 90 -18.99 11.30 -12.66
CA SER A 90 -19.26 10.16 -11.78
C SER A 90 -19.90 10.68 -10.49
N TYR A 91 -20.99 10.04 -10.06
CA TYR A 91 -21.76 10.48 -8.88
C TYR A 91 -20.94 10.50 -7.58
N LEU A 92 -20.04 9.54 -7.40
CA LEU A 92 -19.19 9.40 -6.21
C LEU A 92 -17.71 9.56 -6.60
N ALA A 93 -17.36 10.72 -7.11
CA ALA A 93 -15.97 11.07 -7.44
C ALA A 93 -15.67 12.51 -7.04
N LEU A 94 -14.39 12.81 -6.95
CA LEU A 94 -13.92 14.19 -6.90
C LEU A 94 -14.10 14.84 -8.27
N GLU A 95 -14.22 16.16 -8.28
CA GLU A 95 -14.20 16.93 -9.50
C GLU A 95 -12.88 16.73 -10.25
N PRO A 96 -12.89 16.83 -11.59
CA PRO A 96 -11.67 16.64 -12.40
C PRO A 96 -10.51 17.53 -11.95
N GLU A 97 -10.80 18.79 -11.57
CA GLU A 97 -9.81 19.74 -11.08
C GLU A 97 -9.18 19.30 -9.76
N GLU A 98 -10.00 18.87 -8.81
CA GLU A 98 -9.54 18.34 -7.51
C GLU A 98 -8.67 17.09 -7.70
N THR A 99 -9.02 16.24 -8.65
CA THR A 99 -8.24 15.05 -9.00
C THR A 99 -6.89 15.45 -9.62
N ARG A 100 -6.87 16.46 -10.51
CA ARG A 100 -5.63 17.00 -11.08
C ARG A 100 -4.72 17.59 -10.00
N SER A 101 -5.28 18.41 -9.10
CA SER A 101 -4.55 19.00 -7.97
C SER A 101 -3.92 17.93 -7.08
N LEU A 102 -4.67 16.87 -6.71
CA LEU A 102 -4.12 15.76 -5.93
C LEU A 102 -2.99 15.02 -6.66
N ASN A 103 -3.13 14.82 -7.95
CA ASN A 103 -2.10 14.16 -8.74
C ASN A 103 -0.85 15.05 -8.88
N ALA A 104 -1.01 16.36 -9.11
CA ALA A 104 0.09 17.31 -9.15
C ALA A 104 0.86 17.33 -7.83
N ALA A 105 0.17 17.49 -6.70
CA ALA A 105 0.78 17.45 -5.38
C ALA A 105 1.51 16.11 -5.08
N TYR A 106 0.99 14.99 -5.58
CA TYR A 106 1.67 13.70 -5.50
C TYR A 106 2.97 13.68 -6.29
N HIS A 107 2.95 14.17 -7.54
CA HIS A 107 4.15 14.21 -8.40
C HIS A 107 5.20 15.18 -7.86
N GLU A 108 4.80 16.36 -7.38
CA GLU A 108 5.70 17.32 -6.73
C GLU A 108 6.40 16.71 -5.50
N ARG A 109 5.66 15.96 -4.68
CA ARG A 109 6.24 15.24 -3.55
C ARG A 109 7.28 14.22 -4.00
N ILE A 110 6.94 13.38 -4.99
CA ILE A 110 7.88 12.38 -5.52
C ILE A 110 9.14 13.06 -6.08
N HIS A 111 8.97 14.13 -6.86
CA HIS A 111 10.08 14.90 -7.40
C HIS A 111 10.97 15.47 -6.29
N ARG A 112 10.39 16.10 -5.29
CA ARG A 112 11.13 16.65 -4.14
C ARG A 112 11.89 15.56 -3.39
N ASP A 113 11.23 14.44 -3.09
CA ASP A 113 11.81 13.33 -2.33
C ASP A 113 12.98 12.70 -3.13
N GLN A 114 12.85 12.56 -4.46
CA GLN A 114 13.91 12.05 -5.33
C GLN A 114 15.04 13.04 -5.64
N SER A 115 14.79 14.35 -5.50
CA SER A 115 15.81 15.38 -5.64
C SER A 115 16.64 15.59 -4.37
N ASN A 116 16.19 15.03 -3.23
CA ASN A 116 16.82 15.15 -1.92
C ASN A 116 16.95 13.78 -1.27
N LEU A 117 17.75 12.92 -1.87
CA LEU A 117 17.97 11.57 -1.36
C LEU A 117 18.70 11.59 -0.01
N ILE A 118 18.33 10.67 0.85
CA ILE A 118 18.89 10.49 2.18
C ILE A 118 20.18 9.66 2.08
N PRO A 119 21.29 10.09 2.68
CA PRO A 119 22.49 9.26 2.75
C PRO A 119 22.22 8.02 3.60
N LEU A 120 22.66 6.86 3.13
CA LEU A 120 22.50 5.58 3.80
C LEU A 120 23.84 4.88 3.94
N ASP A 121 24.21 4.58 5.18
CA ASP A 121 25.27 3.64 5.49
C ASP A 121 24.69 2.23 5.56
N PRO A 122 25.03 1.32 4.61
CA PRO A 122 24.49 -0.03 4.56
C PRO A 122 24.86 -0.87 5.78
N GLU A 123 26.07 -0.69 6.32
CA GLU A 123 26.58 -1.53 7.40
C GLU A 123 25.93 -1.14 8.72
N ALA A 124 25.86 0.16 9.03
CA ALA A 124 25.15 0.66 10.19
C ALA A 124 23.65 0.26 10.15
N PHE A 125 23.01 0.35 8.99
CA PHE A 125 21.62 -0.08 8.81
C PHE A 125 21.45 -1.58 9.08
N ILE A 126 22.31 -2.42 8.50
CA ILE A 126 22.24 -3.88 8.68
C ILE A 126 22.51 -4.25 10.15
N GLN A 127 23.51 -3.63 10.77
CA GLN A 127 23.85 -3.89 12.17
C GLN A 127 22.68 -3.56 13.11
N THR A 128 22.07 -2.38 12.97
CA THR A 128 20.88 -1.99 13.72
C THR A 128 19.72 -2.97 13.50
N ALA A 129 19.52 -3.41 12.26
CA ALA A 129 18.49 -4.37 11.93
C ALA A 129 18.74 -5.76 12.57
N LEU A 130 19.98 -6.21 12.67
CA LEU A 130 20.38 -7.45 13.33
C LEU A 130 20.16 -7.37 14.84
N GLU A 131 20.47 -6.26 15.47
CA GLU A 131 20.20 -6.02 16.90
C GLU A 131 18.69 -6.07 17.20
N LEU A 132 17.88 -5.44 16.36
CA LEU A 132 16.42 -5.52 16.45
C LEU A 132 15.89 -6.95 16.23
N LEU A 133 16.49 -7.69 15.30
CA LEU A 133 16.14 -9.09 15.02
C LEU A 133 16.39 -9.99 16.25
N ALA A 134 17.45 -9.74 17.00
CA ALA A 134 17.80 -10.49 18.21
C ALA A 134 16.84 -10.22 19.38
N SER A 135 16.14 -9.10 19.39
CA SER A 135 15.23 -8.71 20.48
C SER A 135 14.09 -9.71 20.69
N ASP A 136 13.68 -9.92 21.94
CA ASP A 136 12.47 -10.68 22.28
C ASP A 136 11.17 -9.86 22.25
N ARG A 137 11.26 -8.56 21.94
CA ARG A 137 10.09 -7.71 21.72
C ARG A 137 9.59 -7.88 20.31
N TYR A 138 8.34 -8.33 20.14
CA TYR A 138 7.76 -8.66 18.84
C TYR A 138 7.84 -7.51 17.81
N LEU A 139 7.63 -6.25 18.23
CA LEU A 139 7.74 -5.08 17.33
C LEU A 139 9.17 -4.88 16.83
N GLN A 140 10.16 -4.98 17.70
CA GLN A 140 11.56 -4.82 17.33
C GLN A 140 12.02 -5.95 16.40
N LYS A 141 11.71 -7.20 16.74
CA LYS A 141 11.99 -8.36 15.89
C LYS A 141 11.33 -8.23 14.51
N GLY A 142 10.08 -7.79 14.46
CA GLY A 142 9.36 -7.52 13.22
C GLY A 142 10.01 -6.40 12.39
N MET A 143 10.51 -5.34 13.03
CA MET A 143 11.25 -4.26 12.36
C MET A 143 12.57 -4.76 11.79
N GLY A 144 13.33 -5.58 12.52
CA GLY A 144 14.54 -6.23 12.01
C GLY A 144 14.25 -7.08 10.76
N LEU A 145 13.20 -7.91 10.80
CA LEU A 145 12.75 -8.67 9.63
C LEU A 145 12.36 -7.78 8.46
N MET A 146 11.59 -6.69 8.71
CA MET A 146 11.21 -5.73 7.67
C MET A 146 12.43 -5.08 7.02
N ALA A 147 13.41 -4.66 7.81
CA ALA A 147 14.64 -4.04 7.34
C ALA A 147 15.52 -4.99 6.51
N LEU A 148 15.66 -6.24 6.97
CA LEU A 148 16.56 -7.23 6.33
C LEU A 148 15.94 -7.95 5.12
N THR A 149 14.62 -7.86 4.92
CA THR A 149 13.90 -8.54 3.83
C THR A 149 13.10 -7.60 2.92
N GLY A 150 12.96 -6.34 3.29
CA GLY A 150 12.16 -5.36 2.54
C GLY A 150 10.65 -5.66 2.53
N ARG A 151 10.13 -6.51 3.41
CA ARG A 151 8.71 -6.87 3.44
C ARG A 151 7.89 -5.85 4.22
N ARG A 152 6.58 -5.77 3.89
CA ARG A 152 5.65 -4.83 4.56
C ARG A 152 5.27 -5.33 5.95
N PRO A 153 4.85 -4.43 6.88
CA PRO A 153 4.42 -4.85 8.21
C PRO A 153 3.38 -5.97 8.18
N ALA A 154 2.30 -5.80 7.41
CA ALA A 154 1.24 -6.80 7.34
C ALA A 154 1.72 -8.15 6.77
N GLU A 155 2.71 -8.15 5.87
CA GLU A 155 3.34 -9.37 5.38
C GLU A 155 4.13 -10.04 6.52
N ILE A 156 5.07 -9.33 7.16
CA ILE A 156 5.91 -9.87 8.25
C ILE A 156 5.07 -10.36 9.44
N PHE A 157 4.11 -9.57 9.89
CA PHE A 157 3.34 -9.91 11.08
C PHE A 157 2.19 -10.89 10.83
N PHE A 158 1.77 -11.14 9.57
CA PHE A 158 0.60 -11.98 9.30
C PHE A 158 0.84 -13.05 8.23
N SER A 159 1.22 -12.70 6.99
CA SER A 159 1.14 -13.63 5.87
C SER A 159 2.45 -14.21 5.39
N ALA A 160 3.59 -13.58 5.68
CA ALA A 160 4.88 -14.01 5.14
C ALA A 160 5.25 -15.43 5.57
N SER A 161 5.78 -16.18 4.64
CA SER A 161 6.49 -17.44 4.85
C SER A 161 7.83 -17.35 4.12
N PHE A 162 8.88 -17.89 4.74
CA PHE A 162 10.21 -17.96 4.18
C PHE A 162 10.69 -19.39 4.12
N SER A 163 11.30 -19.78 2.99
CA SER A 163 11.98 -21.07 2.86
C SER A 163 13.32 -20.89 2.13
N LEU A 164 14.19 -21.86 2.25
CA LEU A 164 15.47 -21.82 1.53
C LEU A 164 15.25 -22.13 0.03
N PRO A 165 15.96 -21.45 -0.88
CA PRO A 165 15.90 -21.76 -2.29
C PRO A 165 16.48 -23.13 -2.59
N LYS A 166 15.84 -23.90 -3.46
CA LYS A 166 16.31 -25.23 -3.89
C LYS A 166 17.65 -25.18 -4.67
N LYS A 167 17.91 -24.07 -5.36
CA LYS A 167 19.13 -23.82 -6.12
C LYS A 167 19.91 -22.67 -5.49
N LYS A 168 21.23 -22.77 -5.51
CA LYS A 168 22.11 -21.67 -5.05
C LYS A 168 21.91 -20.45 -5.94
N LEU A 169 21.66 -19.31 -5.31
CA LEU A 169 21.58 -17.99 -5.96
C LEU A 169 22.88 -17.20 -5.78
N PRO A 170 23.17 -16.20 -6.62
CA PRO A 170 24.40 -15.41 -6.54
C PRO A 170 24.46 -14.48 -5.31
N TYR A 171 23.42 -14.47 -4.50
CA TYR A 171 23.29 -13.68 -3.26
C TYR A 171 22.57 -14.49 -2.18
N PRO A 172 22.72 -14.12 -0.90
CA PRO A 172 21.90 -14.69 0.17
C PRO A 172 20.42 -14.44 -0.09
N ALA A 173 19.58 -15.48 -0.08
CA ALA A 173 18.17 -15.39 -0.47
C ALA A 173 17.26 -16.29 0.35
N VAL A 174 16.00 -15.91 0.43
CA VAL A 174 14.88 -16.77 0.80
C VAL A 174 13.84 -16.80 -0.32
N ILE A 175 13.09 -17.88 -0.41
CA ILE A 175 11.84 -17.90 -1.18
C ILE A 175 10.77 -17.28 -0.30
N PHE A 176 10.18 -16.19 -0.76
CA PHE A 176 9.11 -15.48 -0.06
C PHE A 176 7.76 -15.86 -0.64
N ASP A 177 6.82 -16.19 0.23
CA ASP A 177 5.40 -16.38 -0.04
C ASP A 177 4.56 -15.50 0.91
N GLY A 178 3.29 -15.27 0.55
CA GLY A 178 2.36 -14.50 1.38
C GLY A 178 2.31 -13.00 1.06
N GLN A 179 2.61 -12.59 -0.17
CA GLN A 179 2.48 -11.21 -0.62
C GLN A 179 1.02 -10.76 -0.63
N LEU A 180 0.71 -9.65 0.07
CA LEU A 180 -0.67 -9.17 0.24
C LEU A 180 -1.15 -8.19 -0.84
N LYS A 181 -0.28 -7.33 -1.37
CA LYS A 181 -0.66 -6.32 -2.38
C LYS A 181 -0.32 -6.78 -3.78
N THR A 182 -1.12 -7.70 -4.32
CA THR A 182 -0.85 -8.33 -5.62
C THR A 182 -1.48 -7.60 -6.80
N ARG A 183 -2.50 -6.73 -6.59
CA ARG A 183 -3.33 -6.13 -7.65
C ARG A 183 -3.94 -7.18 -8.60
N GLN A 184 -4.12 -8.39 -8.11
CA GLN A 184 -4.77 -9.48 -8.83
C GLN A 184 -6.26 -9.54 -8.49
N ALA A 185 -7.01 -10.36 -9.23
CA ALA A 185 -8.39 -10.67 -8.88
C ALA A 185 -8.47 -11.31 -7.49
N PRO A 186 -9.58 -11.11 -6.75
CA PRO A 186 -9.79 -11.78 -5.48
C PRO A 186 -9.60 -13.29 -5.61
N GLY A 187 -8.87 -13.89 -4.65
CA GLY A 187 -8.60 -15.34 -4.65
C GLY A 187 -7.38 -15.81 -5.44
N THR A 188 -6.66 -14.91 -6.12
CA THR A 188 -5.38 -15.27 -6.78
C THR A 188 -4.22 -15.11 -5.79
N SER A 189 -3.49 -16.17 -5.50
CA SER A 189 -2.20 -16.12 -4.79
C SER A 189 -1.09 -15.64 -5.71
N PHE A 190 -0.10 -15.00 -5.15
CA PHE A 190 1.14 -14.70 -5.85
C PHE A 190 2.05 -15.91 -5.73
N GLU A 191 2.65 -16.37 -6.83
CA GLU A 191 3.62 -17.46 -6.79
C GLU A 191 4.80 -17.09 -5.89
N PRO A 192 5.29 -18.02 -5.04
CA PRO A 192 6.48 -17.78 -4.24
C PRO A 192 7.68 -17.43 -5.12
N TYR A 193 8.47 -16.43 -4.71
CA TYR A 193 9.60 -15.97 -5.49
C TYR A 193 10.82 -15.67 -4.62
N PRO A 194 12.04 -15.78 -5.18
CA PRO A 194 13.26 -15.48 -4.43
C PRO A 194 13.40 -13.98 -4.19
N ILE A 195 13.80 -13.64 -2.97
CA ILE A 195 14.21 -12.29 -2.61
C ILE A 195 15.61 -12.34 -2.00
N PRO A 196 16.50 -11.39 -2.32
CA PRO A 196 17.75 -11.24 -1.59
C PRO A 196 17.46 -10.89 -0.12
N VAL A 197 18.38 -11.25 0.75
CA VAL A 197 18.28 -10.90 2.16
C VAL A 197 19.60 -10.33 2.66
N LEU A 198 19.51 -9.41 3.64
CA LEU A 198 20.67 -8.69 4.17
C LEU A 198 21.27 -9.38 5.42
N ALA A 199 20.90 -10.64 5.66
CA ALA A 199 21.42 -11.46 6.75
C ALA A 199 21.40 -12.94 6.36
N ASP A 200 21.86 -13.83 7.26
CA ASP A 200 21.78 -15.27 7.06
C ASP A 200 20.31 -15.72 6.88
N PRO A 201 19.98 -16.39 5.74
CA PRO A 201 18.63 -16.84 5.45
C PRO A 201 18.04 -17.74 6.54
N LYS A 202 18.82 -18.63 7.15
CA LYS A 202 18.36 -19.53 8.21
C LYS A 202 17.95 -18.75 9.47
N LYS A 203 18.76 -17.75 9.85
CA LYS A 203 18.44 -16.88 10.99
C LYS A 203 17.15 -16.09 10.76
N LEU A 204 16.88 -15.64 9.53
CA LEU A 204 15.65 -14.92 9.20
C LEU A 204 14.42 -15.83 9.26
N ILE A 205 14.52 -17.07 8.78
CA ILE A 205 13.45 -18.07 8.90
C ILE A 205 13.12 -18.31 10.38
N GLN A 206 14.13 -18.63 11.19
CA GLN A 206 13.96 -18.85 12.63
C GLN A 206 13.38 -17.61 13.35
N ALA A 207 13.83 -16.42 12.97
CA ALA A 207 13.33 -15.18 13.56
C ALA A 207 11.85 -14.92 13.20
N LEU A 208 11.41 -15.30 11.99
CA LEU A 208 10.01 -15.19 11.60
C LEU A 208 9.14 -16.17 12.40
N ASP A 209 9.59 -17.43 12.57
CA ASP A 209 8.89 -18.42 13.39
C ASP A 209 8.79 -17.96 14.84
N ARG A 210 9.90 -17.44 15.40
CA ARG A 210 9.92 -16.88 16.75
C ARG A 210 8.98 -15.67 16.87
N LEU A 211 8.95 -14.77 15.88
CA LEU A 211 8.02 -13.65 15.86
C LEU A 211 6.56 -14.12 15.96
N ARG A 212 6.19 -15.15 15.20
CA ARG A 212 4.84 -15.73 15.19
C ARG A 212 4.47 -16.36 16.53
N SER A 213 5.43 -16.97 17.22
CA SER A 213 5.23 -17.50 18.58
C SER A 213 5.06 -16.40 19.64
N LEU A 214 5.73 -15.24 19.47
CA LEU A 214 5.59 -14.11 20.38
C LEU A 214 4.26 -13.38 20.20
N LYS A 215 3.79 -13.23 18.97
CA LYS A 215 2.56 -12.51 18.66
C LYS A 215 1.95 -12.96 17.34
N SER A 216 0.72 -13.45 17.37
CA SER A 216 -0.10 -13.73 16.20
C SER A 216 -1.17 -12.66 16.00
N PHE A 217 -1.61 -12.49 14.75
CA PHE A 217 -2.67 -11.56 14.36
C PHE A 217 -3.71 -12.29 13.52
N PRO A 218 -5.01 -12.01 13.71
CA PRO A 218 -6.07 -12.70 12.97
C PRO A 218 -6.22 -12.21 11.52
N SER A 219 -5.72 -11.00 11.20
CA SER A 219 -5.84 -10.41 9.85
C SER A 219 -4.80 -9.32 9.59
N PRO A 220 -4.56 -8.95 8.32
CA PRO A 220 -3.73 -7.81 7.95
C PRO A 220 -4.23 -6.48 8.55
N GLU A 221 -5.55 -6.32 8.67
CA GLU A 221 -6.19 -5.14 9.27
C GLU A 221 -5.85 -5.04 10.76
N ALA A 222 -5.90 -6.17 11.48
CA ALA A 222 -5.51 -6.24 12.90
C ALA A 222 -4.04 -5.86 13.09
N VAL A 223 -3.12 -6.28 12.20
CA VAL A 223 -1.73 -5.81 12.19
C VAL A 223 -1.67 -4.30 12.06
N ASN A 224 -2.33 -3.73 11.04
CA ASN A 224 -2.28 -2.30 10.77
C ASN A 224 -2.86 -1.47 11.93
N THR A 225 -3.94 -1.93 12.54
CA THR A 225 -4.58 -1.24 13.67
C THR A 225 -3.68 -1.27 14.92
N THR A 226 -3.06 -2.41 15.20
CA THR A 226 -2.24 -2.60 16.40
C THR A 226 -0.85 -1.99 16.28
N THR A 227 -0.16 -2.24 15.14
CA THR A 227 1.24 -1.82 14.97
C THR A 227 1.38 -0.44 14.33
N GLY A 228 0.39 -0.01 13.54
CA GLY A 228 0.43 1.23 12.78
C GLY A 228 0.71 2.49 13.61
N PRO A 229 0.11 2.68 14.80
CA PRO A 229 0.40 3.82 15.67
C PRO A 229 1.79 3.79 16.31
N GLN A 230 2.39 2.60 16.46
CA GLN A 230 3.64 2.40 17.20
C GLN A 230 4.85 2.34 16.27
N LEU A 231 4.76 1.60 15.14
CA LEU A 231 5.88 1.37 14.24
C LEU A 231 6.60 2.66 13.79
N PRO A 232 5.93 3.77 13.42
CA PRO A 232 6.63 4.98 13.04
C PRO A 232 7.55 5.53 14.12
N LYS A 233 7.14 5.46 15.39
CA LYS A 233 7.93 5.92 16.54
C LYS A 233 9.17 5.04 16.74
N TYR A 234 8.99 3.73 16.71
CA TYR A 234 10.10 2.78 16.90
C TYR A 234 11.08 2.80 15.72
N VAL A 235 10.59 2.90 14.48
CA VAL A 235 11.44 3.00 13.29
C VAL A 235 12.26 4.28 13.33
N SER A 236 11.63 5.41 13.64
CA SER A 236 12.33 6.70 13.75
C SER A 236 13.37 6.70 14.88
N ALA A 237 13.07 6.06 16.01
CA ALA A 237 14.03 5.96 17.11
C ALA A 237 15.22 5.05 16.80
N ALA A 238 15.04 4.01 15.99
CA ALA A 238 16.11 3.05 15.67
C ALA A 238 16.98 3.46 14.47
N PHE A 239 16.38 4.06 13.45
CA PHE A 239 17.03 4.33 12.16
C PHE A 239 17.06 5.81 11.77
N GLY A 240 16.24 6.64 12.40
CA GLY A 240 16.13 8.07 12.08
C GLY A 240 16.93 8.96 13.01
N SER A 241 16.81 10.28 12.77
CA SER A 241 17.25 11.32 13.68
C SER A 241 16.08 12.27 13.98
N LEU A 242 16.30 13.24 14.89
CA LEU A 242 15.31 14.29 15.17
C LEU A 242 15.01 15.15 13.92
N GLU A 243 16.03 15.38 13.10
CA GLU A 243 15.93 16.18 11.87
C GLU A 243 15.31 15.39 10.71
N LEU A 244 15.51 14.05 10.71
CA LEU A 244 15.06 13.17 9.64
C LEU A 244 14.34 11.94 10.21
N PRO A 245 13.07 12.08 10.61
CA PRO A 245 12.29 10.97 11.15
C PRO A 245 11.97 9.92 10.08
N TRP A 246 12.34 8.68 10.35
CA TRP A 246 12.04 7.57 9.46
C TRP A 246 10.62 7.03 9.66
N LYS A 247 10.04 6.55 8.56
CA LYS A 247 8.73 5.88 8.51
C LYS A 247 8.94 4.39 8.20
N PRO A 248 7.99 3.51 8.51
CA PRO A 248 8.09 2.09 8.17
C PRO A 248 8.37 1.81 6.68
N GLY A 249 7.88 2.68 5.77
CA GLY A 249 8.18 2.62 4.35
C GLY A 249 9.66 2.80 4.01
N HIS A 250 10.39 3.62 4.78
CA HIS A 250 11.82 3.87 4.58
C HIS A 250 12.67 2.60 4.79
N LEU A 251 12.26 1.65 5.65
CA LEU A 251 12.97 0.37 5.80
C LEU A 251 12.99 -0.41 4.48
N ARG A 252 11.90 -0.38 3.73
CA ARG A 252 11.79 -1.04 2.43
C ARG A 252 12.57 -0.31 1.35
N SER A 253 12.60 1.03 1.38
CA SER A 253 13.42 1.84 0.48
C SER A 253 14.91 1.64 0.73
N ALA A 254 15.33 1.65 1.99
CA ALA A 254 16.72 1.39 2.39
C ALA A 254 17.18 -0.02 2.00
N TYR A 255 16.37 -1.05 2.28
CA TYR A 255 16.63 -2.41 1.79
C TYR A 255 16.79 -2.44 0.28
N GLY A 256 15.91 -1.76 -0.47
CA GLY A 256 15.99 -1.69 -1.93
C GLY A 256 17.29 -1.07 -2.42
N ALA A 257 17.70 0.07 -1.84
CA ALA A 257 18.95 0.76 -2.17
C ALA A 257 20.17 -0.13 -1.90
N ILE A 258 20.21 -0.80 -0.73
CA ILE A 258 21.30 -1.72 -0.37
C ILE A 258 21.34 -2.93 -1.31
N CYS A 259 20.20 -3.52 -1.64
CA CYS A 259 20.13 -4.65 -2.57
C CYS A 259 20.56 -4.25 -3.99
N CYS A 260 20.18 -3.08 -4.48
CA CYS A 260 20.67 -2.56 -5.76
C CYS A 260 22.18 -2.40 -5.75
N HIS A 261 22.74 -1.84 -4.69
CA HIS A 261 24.18 -1.66 -4.54
C HIS A 261 24.96 -2.99 -4.48
N LYS A 262 24.46 -3.95 -3.67
CA LYS A 262 25.20 -5.20 -3.40
C LYS A 262 24.94 -6.33 -4.40
N PHE A 263 23.73 -6.43 -4.97
CA PHE A 263 23.26 -7.66 -5.64
C PHE A 263 22.72 -7.44 -7.05
N LYS A 264 22.46 -6.21 -7.48
CA LYS A 264 21.90 -5.94 -8.82
C LYS A 264 22.90 -6.37 -9.91
N PRO A 265 22.46 -7.17 -10.92
CA PRO A 265 23.26 -7.47 -12.09
C PRO A 265 23.68 -6.20 -12.83
N LYS A 266 24.91 -6.17 -13.34
CA LYS A 266 25.48 -4.98 -14.04
C LYS A 266 24.65 -4.58 -15.28
N ASN A 267 24.04 -5.53 -15.94
CA ASN A 267 23.22 -5.33 -17.15
C ASN A 267 21.72 -5.07 -16.87
N GLN A 268 21.34 -4.80 -15.61
CA GLN A 268 19.96 -4.55 -15.22
C GLN A 268 19.81 -3.15 -14.63
N THR A 269 18.69 -2.46 -14.93
CA THR A 269 18.37 -1.17 -14.31
C THR A 269 17.85 -1.36 -12.90
N ASP A 270 18.02 -0.34 -12.06
CA ASP A 270 17.52 -0.34 -10.67
C ASP A 270 16.01 -0.57 -10.62
N ASP A 271 15.24 0.05 -11.53
CA ASP A 271 13.79 -0.07 -11.57
C ASP A 271 13.31 -1.50 -11.78
N ILE A 272 13.95 -2.22 -12.71
CA ILE A 272 13.62 -3.63 -13.00
C ILE A 272 14.00 -4.51 -11.80
N PHE A 273 15.21 -4.32 -11.28
CA PHE A 273 15.67 -5.10 -10.13
C PHE A 273 14.81 -4.85 -8.88
N LEU A 274 14.53 -3.60 -8.55
CA LEU A 274 13.65 -3.24 -7.44
C LEU A 274 12.24 -3.84 -7.62
N ALA A 275 11.69 -3.78 -8.83
CA ALA A 275 10.39 -4.36 -9.10
C ALA A 275 10.36 -5.87 -8.85
N GLN A 276 11.42 -6.59 -9.26
CA GLN A 276 11.55 -8.03 -9.01
C GLN A 276 11.63 -8.36 -7.52
N ILE A 277 12.59 -7.77 -6.80
CA ILE A 277 12.82 -8.10 -5.39
C ILE A 277 11.71 -7.60 -4.47
N LEU A 278 10.99 -6.54 -4.86
CA LEU A 278 9.86 -6.01 -4.11
C LEU A 278 8.51 -6.62 -4.54
N GLY A 279 8.50 -7.53 -5.53
CA GLY A 279 7.29 -8.23 -5.98
C GLY A 279 6.29 -7.31 -6.69
N HIS A 280 6.78 -6.42 -7.56
CA HIS A 280 5.92 -5.64 -8.43
C HIS A 280 5.73 -6.36 -9.76
N LYS A 281 4.52 -6.28 -10.33
CA LYS A 281 4.28 -6.83 -11.68
C LYS A 281 5.02 -6.00 -12.71
N LEU A 282 5.88 -6.66 -13.47
CA LEU A 282 6.64 -6.07 -14.57
C LEU A 282 5.92 -6.18 -15.90
N LEU A 283 5.03 -7.16 -16.06
CA LEU A 283 4.32 -7.47 -17.29
C LEU A 283 2.82 -7.58 -17.06
N GLY A 284 2.04 -7.35 -18.12
CA GLY A 284 0.58 -7.46 -18.12
C GLY A 284 -0.15 -6.13 -17.85
N PRO A 285 -1.50 -6.13 -17.87
CA PRO A 285 -2.34 -4.92 -17.85
C PRO A 285 -2.21 -4.07 -16.59
N ASN A 286 -1.66 -4.64 -15.51
CA ASN A 286 -1.42 -3.95 -14.23
C ASN A 286 0.08 -3.72 -13.96
N ALA A 287 0.93 -3.87 -14.97
CA ALA A 287 2.35 -3.60 -14.86
C ALA A 287 2.61 -2.10 -14.65
N SER A 288 3.51 -1.76 -13.74
CA SER A 288 3.90 -0.38 -13.49
C SER A 288 5.32 -0.30 -12.98
N LEU A 289 6.21 0.22 -13.81
CA LEU A 289 7.59 0.56 -13.40
C LEU A 289 7.62 1.77 -12.45
N SER A 290 6.63 2.67 -12.55
CA SER A 290 6.54 3.87 -11.68
C SER A 290 6.35 3.55 -10.20
N VAL A 291 5.92 2.33 -9.87
CA VAL A 291 5.80 1.90 -8.46
C VAL A 291 7.19 1.78 -7.80
N GLY A 292 8.23 1.46 -8.58
CA GLY A 292 9.61 1.43 -8.10
C GLY A 292 10.15 2.80 -7.66
N GLN A 293 9.67 3.88 -8.27
CA GLN A 293 10.12 5.23 -7.96
C GLN A 293 9.81 5.67 -6.53
N SER A 294 8.72 5.18 -5.93
CA SER A 294 8.37 5.48 -4.54
C SER A 294 9.27 4.80 -3.50
N TYR A 295 10.28 4.06 -3.92
CA TYR A 295 11.28 3.40 -3.04
C TYR A 295 12.69 3.89 -3.28
N LYS A 296 12.88 5.02 -3.94
CA LYS A 296 14.18 5.65 -4.21
C LYS A 296 14.41 6.85 -3.29
N ASP A 297 14.30 6.61 -1.98
CA ASP A 297 14.49 7.66 -0.97
C ASP A 297 15.95 7.81 -0.54
N PHE A 298 16.81 6.84 -0.88
CA PHE A 298 18.18 6.73 -0.37
C PHE A 298 19.23 6.62 -1.47
N TYR A 299 20.41 7.16 -1.19
CA TYR A 299 21.64 6.84 -1.92
C TYR A 299 22.67 6.23 -0.96
N ILE A 300 23.52 5.34 -1.46
CA ILE A 300 24.60 4.76 -0.66
C ILE A 300 25.68 5.80 -0.50
N SER A 301 25.87 6.29 0.72
CA SER A 301 27.01 7.12 1.06
C SER A 301 28.26 6.24 1.05
N LYS A 302 29.29 6.69 0.35
CA LYS A 302 30.59 6.01 0.40
C LYS A 302 31.07 6.00 1.84
N VAL A 303 31.38 4.82 2.33
CA VAL A 303 32.17 4.61 3.56
C VAL A 303 33.63 4.88 3.23
#